data_9283bcfca6a134169ef3cff4d14126ee
#
_entry.id   9283bcfca6a134169ef3cff4d14126ee
#
_cell.length_a   1.000
_cell.length_b   1.000
_cell.length_c   1.000
_cell.angle_alpha   90.00
_cell.angle_beta   90.00
_cell.angle_gamma   90.00
#
_symmetry.space_group_name_H-M   'P 1'
#
loop_
_entity.id
_entity.type
_entity.pdbx_description
1 polymer ?
#
loop_
_entity_poly.entity_id
_entity_poly.type
_entity_poly.pdbx_seq_one_letter_code
_entity_poly.pdbx_strand_id
1 'polypeptide(L)'
;MSIVYTDTLKSLASTQDLTIGTTGQTVTLPGNDLRVNTFKDKGGNTLWTSDGSGTLSSVNSGLKGSFILIQTQAISSAVANITFTTLDSTYDAYVFKFIAMHPSGDGQEFRFQVNASGQTGFNETMTTTFFDADHTEADVGSLNYESGDDQSQGTAYQKLCRGQGSDDDEAMSGELYLFSPSNTTHVKHFFS
;
A
#
# COMPACT_ATOMS: atom_id res chain seq x y z
N MET A 1 13.14 7.85 -52.06
CA MET A 1 12.59 7.10 -50.89
C MET A 1 13.17 5.74 -50.94
N SER A 2 13.84 5.26 -49.89
CA SER A 2 14.38 3.91 -49.83
C SER A 2 13.42 3.06 -48.96
N ILE A 3 12.98 1.96 -49.51
CA ILE A 3 12.09 1.02 -48.84
C ILE A 3 12.91 -0.28 -48.66
N VAL A 4 12.96 -0.76 -47.41
CA VAL A 4 13.57 -2.05 -47.08
C VAL A 4 12.44 -3.04 -46.85
N TYR A 5 12.36 -4.06 -47.71
CA TYR A 5 11.46 -5.20 -47.52
C TYR A 5 12.27 -6.36 -46.95
N THR A 6 12.00 -6.73 -45.71
CA THR A 6 12.64 -7.86 -45.07
C THR A 6 11.75 -8.46 -44.01
N ASP A 7 11.77 -9.77 -43.85
CA ASP A 7 11.06 -10.48 -42.78
C ASP A 7 11.75 -10.30 -41.42
N THR A 8 13.02 -9.94 -41.42
CA THR A 8 13.82 -9.78 -40.22
C THR A 8 14.88 -8.70 -40.43
N LEU A 9 14.88 -7.69 -39.55
CA LEU A 9 15.95 -6.70 -39.47
C LEU A 9 16.82 -7.03 -38.25
N LYS A 10 18.11 -7.31 -38.48
CA LYS A 10 19.05 -7.65 -37.41
C LYS A 10 20.24 -6.71 -37.44
N SER A 11 20.78 -6.42 -36.26
CA SER A 11 22.09 -5.79 -36.15
C SER A 11 23.18 -6.73 -36.71
N LEU A 12 24.17 -6.19 -37.38
CA LEU A 12 25.30 -6.93 -37.94
C LEU A 12 26.24 -7.50 -36.88
N ALA A 13 26.25 -6.95 -35.70
CA ALA A 13 27.03 -7.42 -34.56
C ALA A 13 26.15 -7.51 -33.31
N SER A 14 26.41 -8.47 -32.46
CA SER A 14 25.63 -8.76 -31.24
C SER A 14 25.65 -7.62 -30.18
N THR A 15 26.55 -6.65 -30.38
CA THR A 15 26.74 -5.52 -29.42
C THR A 15 26.38 -4.15 -30.02
N GLN A 16 25.81 -4.12 -31.23
CA GLN A 16 25.42 -2.84 -31.88
C GLN A 16 23.94 -2.60 -31.80
N ASP A 17 23.58 -1.34 -31.57
CA ASP A 17 22.21 -0.88 -31.59
C ASP A 17 21.65 -0.82 -33.01
N LEU A 18 20.42 -1.25 -33.19
CA LEU A 18 19.67 -0.96 -34.39
C LEU A 18 18.91 0.35 -34.20
N THR A 19 19.35 1.41 -34.85
CA THR A 19 18.68 2.69 -34.79
C THR A 19 17.61 2.78 -35.88
N ILE A 20 16.37 3.01 -35.48
CA ILE A 20 15.23 3.20 -36.38
C ILE A 20 14.72 4.63 -36.19
N GLY A 21 14.76 5.41 -37.28
CA GLY A 21 14.36 6.82 -37.27
C GLY A 21 15.47 7.77 -36.83
N THR A 22 15.21 9.06 -36.95
CA THR A 22 16.08 10.15 -36.50
C THR A 22 15.28 11.12 -35.60
N THR A 23 15.98 12.06 -34.98
CA THR A 23 15.31 13.06 -34.12
C THR A 23 14.15 13.72 -34.84
N GLY A 24 12.98 13.75 -34.23
CA GLY A 24 11.75 14.37 -34.76
C GLY A 24 10.92 13.46 -35.67
N GLN A 25 11.35 12.22 -35.91
CA GLN A 25 10.56 11.23 -36.66
C GLN A 25 9.80 10.30 -35.73
N THR A 26 8.63 9.84 -36.19
CA THR A 26 7.81 8.86 -35.52
C THR A 26 8.11 7.48 -36.07
N VAL A 27 8.34 6.51 -35.18
CA VAL A 27 8.40 5.10 -35.52
C VAL A 27 7.03 4.50 -35.30
N THR A 28 6.36 4.09 -36.38
CA THR A 28 5.07 3.43 -36.32
C THR A 28 5.26 1.94 -36.42
N LEU A 29 4.76 1.20 -35.44
CA LEU A 29 4.75 -0.26 -35.39
C LEU A 29 3.31 -0.73 -35.64
N PRO A 30 2.92 -1.06 -36.85
CA PRO A 30 1.52 -1.42 -37.19
C PRO A 30 1.17 -2.85 -36.79
N GLY A 31 1.87 -3.43 -35.85
CA GLY A 31 1.58 -4.74 -35.27
C GLY A 31 0.76 -4.64 -33.98
N ASN A 32 0.26 -5.79 -33.54
CA ASN A 32 -0.51 -5.87 -32.28
C ASN A 32 0.40 -5.96 -31.06
N ASP A 33 1.68 -6.36 -31.23
CA ASP A 33 2.60 -6.62 -30.13
C ASP A 33 3.94 -5.91 -30.32
N LEU A 34 4.40 -5.20 -29.30
CA LEU A 34 5.78 -4.78 -29.11
C LEU A 34 6.36 -5.57 -27.93
N ARG A 35 7.29 -6.49 -28.18
CA ARG A 35 7.93 -7.29 -27.13
C ARG A 35 9.27 -6.71 -26.77
N VAL A 36 9.42 -6.22 -25.54
CA VAL A 36 10.65 -5.63 -25.01
C VAL A 36 10.91 -6.16 -23.60
N ASN A 37 12.18 -6.48 -23.30
CA ASN A 37 12.57 -6.83 -21.93
C ASN A 37 12.67 -5.60 -21.03
N THR A 38 13.24 -4.51 -21.57
CA THR A 38 13.47 -3.27 -20.81
C THR A 38 13.06 -2.10 -21.69
N PHE A 39 12.23 -1.23 -21.14
CA PHE A 39 11.89 0.04 -21.76
C PHE A 39 12.63 1.18 -21.05
N LYS A 40 13.31 2.01 -21.85
CA LYS A 40 14.14 3.11 -21.35
C LYS A 40 13.69 4.44 -21.92
N ASP A 41 13.95 5.53 -21.17
CA ASP A 41 13.79 6.88 -21.69
C ASP A 41 14.92 7.28 -22.67
N LYS A 42 14.84 8.49 -23.20
CA LYS A 42 15.86 9.06 -24.09
C LYS A 42 17.25 9.15 -23.42
N GLY A 43 17.29 9.31 -22.09
CA GLY A 43 18.53 9.39 -21.31
C GLY A 43 19.14 8.02 -21.00
N GLY A 44 18.49 6.92 -21.39
CA GLY A 44 18.92 5.56 -21.11
C GLY A 44 18.47 5.04 -19.74
N ASN A 45 17.66 5.81 -18.99
CA ASN A 45 17.14 5.36 -17.69
C ASN A 45 16.02 4.34 -17.90
N THR A 46 16.04 3.25 -17.13
CA THR A 46 15.00 2.23 -17.19
C THR A 46 13.67 2.79 -16.69
N LEU A 47 12.64 2.69 -17.50
CA LEU A 47 11.26 3.01 -17.10
C LEU A 47 10.57 1.77 -16.52
N TRP A 48 10.77 0.61 -17.09
CA TRP A 48 10.31 -0.67 -16.57
C TRP A 48 11.05 -1.84 -17.22
N THR A 49 11.02 -2.98 -16.56
CA THR A 49 11.54 -4.26 -17.06
C THR A 49 10.45 -5.32 -16.95
N SER A 50 10.27 -6.12 -18.00
CA SER A 50 9.39 -7.28 -18.00
C SER A 50 10.16 -8.53 -17.55
N ASP A 51 9.54 -9.35 -16.71
CA ASP A 51 10.07 -10.66 -16.31
C ASP A 51 9.79 -11.78 -17.35
N GLY A 52 9.06 -11.45 -18.42
CA GLY A 52 8.62 -12.41 -19.44
C GLY A 52 7.39 -13.23 -19.04
N SER A 53 6.85 -13.06 -17.83
CA SER A 53 5.71 -13.80 -17.28
C SER A 53 4.47 -12.92 -17.05
N GLY A 54 4.48 -11.71 -17.59
CA GLY A 54 3.38 -10.75 -17.44
C GLY A 54 3.53 -9.79 -16.26
N THR A 55 4.65 -9.86 -15.53
CA THR A 55 4.94 -8.96 -14.41
C THR A 55 5.96 -7.90 -14.80
N LEU A 56 5.78 -6.68 -14.33
CA LEU A 56 6.76 -5.61 -14.45
C LEU A 56 7.63 -5.54 -13.20
N SER A 57 8.93 -5.52 -13.40
CA SER A 57 9.90 -5.23 -12.35
C SER A 57 10.62 -3.91 -12.65
N SER A 58 11.32 -3.35 -11.65
CA SER A 58 12.09 -2.11 -11.81
C SER A 58 11.29 -0.96 -12.41
N VAL A 59 10.01 -0.85 -12.05
CA VAL A 59 9.14 0.23 -12.55
C VAL A 59 9.60 1.55 -11.95
N ASN A 60 9.89 2.54 -12.81
CA ASN A 60 10.27 3.88 -12.41
C ASN A 60 9.18 4.52 -11.51
N SER A 61 9.60 5.27 -10.48
CA SER A 61 8.68 5.88 -9.52
C SER A 61 7.64 6.81 -10.17
N GLY A 62 7.98 7.46 -11.27
CA GLY A 62 7.04 8.31 -12.02
C GLY A 62 5.94 7.54 -12.76
N LEU A 63 6.08 6.22 -12.93
CA LEU A 63 5.06 5.34 -13.51
C LEU A 63 4.24 4.59 -12.46
N LYS A 64 4.66 4.65 -11.18
CA LYS A 64 3.94 4.02 -10.09
C LYS A 64 2.69 4.82 -9.75
N GLY A 65 1.64 4.14 -9.33
CA GLY A 65 0.45 4.79 -8.78
C GLY A 65 0.72 5.49 -7.45
N SER A 66 -0.26 6.25 -6.97
CA SER A 66 -0.17 6.97 -5.69
C SER A 66 0.04 6.06 -4.49
N PHE A 67 -0.42 4.81 -4.56
CA PHE A 67 -0.23 3.79 -3.54
C PHE A 67 0.64 2.65 -4.08
N ILE A 68 1.60 2.25 -3.27
CA ILE A 68 2.44 1.07 -3.51
C ILE A 68 2.05 0.00 -2.51
N LEU A 69 1.60 -1.15 -3.00
CA LEU A 69 1.33 -2.29 -2.14
C LEU A 69 2.65 -2.81 -1.57
N ILE A 70 2.79 -2.76 -0.24
CA ILE A 70 3.99 -3.20 0.46
C ILE A 70 3.81 -4.64 0.95
N GLN A 71 2.69 -4.90 1.62
CA GLN A 71 2.42 -6.20 2.23
C GLN A 71 0.92 -6.49 2.28
N THR A 72 0.56 -7.75 2.15
CA THR A 72 -0.80 -8.26 2.39
C THR A 72 -0.73 -9.40 3.40
N GLN A 73 -1.65 -9.38 4.37
CA GLN A 73 -1.87 -10.46 5.32
C GLN A 73 -3.30 -11.00 5.13
N ALA A 74 -3.40 -12.20 4.57
CA ALA A 74 -4.69 -12.88 4.44
C ALA A 74 -4.89 -13.81 5.64
N ILE A 75 -5.97 -13.59 6.39
CA ILE A 75 -6.30 -14.36 7.59
C ILE A 75 -7.39 -15.35 7.26
N SER A 76 -7.08 -16.64 7.33
CA SER A 76 -8.02 -17.74 7.06
C SER A 76 -8.48 -18.47 8.33
N SER A 77 -7.94 -18.11 9.49
CA SER A 77 -8.32 -18.62 10.79
C SER A 77 -8.07 -17.57 11.88
N ALA A 78 -8.78 -17.63 12.98
CA ALA A 78 -8.65 -16.64 14.05
C ALA A 78 -7.21 -16.54 14.58
N VAL A 79 -6.70 -15.32 14.67
CA VAL A 79 -5.40 -14.96 15.24
C VAL A 79 -5.57 -13.82 16.23
N ALA A 80 -4.72 -13.80 17.28
CA ALA A 80 -4.80 -12.77 18.30
C ALA A 80 -4.27 -11.41 17.83
N ASN A 81 -3.34 -11.38 16.89
CA ASN A 81 -2.74 -10.15 16.34
C ASN A 81 -2.14 -10.39 14.95
N ILE A 82 -1.94 -9.30 14.24
CA ILE A 82 -1.21 -9.23 12.98
C ILE A 82 -0.14 -8.16 13.13
N THR A 83 1.08 -8.46 12.70
CA THR A 83 2.20 -7.53 12.78
C THR A 83 2.74 -7.21 11.39
N PHE A 84 2.90 -5.94 11.09
CA PHE A 84 3.60 -5.43 9.92
C PHE A 84 4.96 -4.89 10.35
N THR A 85 6.04 -5.35 9.72
CA THR A 85 7.41 -5.08 10.17
C THR A 85 8.23 -4.23 9.20
N THR A 86 7.68 -3.85 8.06
CA THR A 86 8.41 -3.18 6.96
C THR A 86 8.10 -1.69 6.85
N LEU A 87 7.90 -1.00 7.98
CA LEU A 87 7.71 0.44 8.02
C LEU A 87 9.08 1.12 8.17
N ASP A 88 9.67 1.50 7.05
CA ASP A 88 10.98 2.13 7.00
C ASP A 88 10.88 3.63 6.62
N SER A 89 11.98 4.23 6.22
CA SER A 89 12.05 5.63 5.78
C SER A 89 11.75 5.85 4.29
N THR A 90 11.28 4.82 3.59
CA THR A 90 11.02 4.91 2.14
C THR A 90 9.83 5.81 1.83
N TYR A 91 8.83 5.83 2.72
CA TYR A 91 7.60 6.60 2.53
C TYR A 91 7.29 7.46 3.74
N ASP A 92 6.75 8.65 3.47
CA ASP A 92 6.30 9.60 4.51
C ASP A 92 4.93 9.22 5.10
N ALA A 93 4.16 8.37 4.41
CA ALA A 93 2.86 7.93 4.87
C ALA A 93 2.62 6.46 4.53
N TYR A 94 2.02 5.75 5.47
CA TYR A 94 1.58 4.36 5.32
C TYR A 94 0.08 4.28 5.56
N VAL A 95 -0.59 3.49 4.74
CA VAL A 95 -2.03 3.22 4.86
C VAL A 95 -2.24 1.74 5.07
N PHE A 96 -2.91 1.41 6.16
CA PHE A 96 -3.37 0.06 6.45
C PHE A 96 -4.84 -0.03 6.07
N LYS A 97 -5.18 -1.01 5.26
CA LYS A 97 -6.57 -1.29 4.88
C LYS A 97 -7.02 -2.58 5.53
N PHE A 98 -8.10 -2.49 6.26
CA PHE A 98 -8.75 -3.62 6.90
C PHE A 98 -9.99 -3.98 6.09
N ILE A 99 -10.12 -5.21 5.65
CA ILE A 99 -11.20 -5.64 4.76
C ILE A 99 -11.84 -6.88 5.34
N ALA A 100 -13.14 -6.81 5.60
CA ALA A 100 -13.94 -7.89 6.13
C ALA A 100 -13.30 -8.54 7.38
N MET A 101 -12.90 -7.70 8.34
CA MET A 101 -12.39 -8.17 9.63
C MET A 101 -13.55 -8.71 10.46
N HIS A 102 -13.50 -10.01 10.77
CA HIS A 102 -14.55 -10.71 11.50
C HIS A 102 -13.93 -11.35 12.75
N PRO A 103 -14.39 -11.02 13.96
CA PRO A 103 -13.86 -11.61 15.18
C PRO A 103 -14.42 -13.00 15.42
N SER A 104 -13.73 -13.81 16.24
CA SER A 104 -14.18 -15.15 16.62
C SER A 104 -15.16 -15.16 17.80
N GLY A 105 -15.52 -14.01 18.34
CA GLY A 105 -16.43 -13.87 19.45
C GLY A 105 -17.11 -12.51 19.40
N ASP A 106 -18.29 -12.44 20.00
CA ASP A 106 -19.15 -11.27 20.02
C ASP A 106 -18.58 -10.15 20.90
N GLY A 107 -18.91 -8.90 20.57
CA GLY A 107 -18.53 -7.71 21.34
C GLY A 107 -17.03 -7.41 21.34
N GLN A 108 -16.28 -7.86 20.34
CA GLN A 108 -14.85 -7.67 20.28
C GLN A 108 -14.45 -6.27 19.82
N GLU A 109 -13.18 -5.94 20.05
CA GLU A 109 -12.60 -4.66 19.71
C GLU A 109 -11.40 -4.87 18.78
N PHE A 110 -11.32 -4.09 17.72
CA PHE A 110 -10.14 -4.02 16.89
C PHE A 110 -9.25 -2.87 17.38
N ARG A 111 -7.96 -3.17 17.61
CA ARG A 111 -7.03 -2.25 18.26
C ARG A 111 -5.72 -2.15 17.50
N PHE A 112 -5.01 -1.05 17.72
CA PHE A 112 -3.75 -0.72 17.09
C PHE A 112 -2.71 -0.30 18.13
N GLN A 113 -1.45 -0.69 17.91
CA GLN A 113 -0.28 -0.20 18.64
C GLN A 113 0.93 -0.28 17.72
N VAL A 114 1.94 0.52 17.98
CA VAL A 114 3.23 0.51 17.27
C VAL A 114 4.35 0.06 18.20
N ASN A 115 5.48 -0.31 17.58
CA ASN A 115 6.71 -0.61 18.29
C ASN A 115 7.86 0.12 17.61
N ALA A 116 8.58 0.96 18.35
CA ALA A 116 9.71 1.68 17.80
C ALA A 116 10.89 0.74 17.50
N SER A 117 11.68 1.10 16.52
CA SER A 117 12.87 0.33 16.16
C SER A 117 13.81 0.13 17.36
N GLY A 118 14.18 -1.11 17.60
CA GLY A 118 15.03 -1.48 18.74
C GLY A 118 14.29 -1.62 20.07
N GLN A 119 13.00 -1.34 20.14
CA GLN A 119 12.16 -1.57 21.31
C GLN A 119 11.44 -2.92 21.20
N THR A 120 10.85 -3.35 22.32
CA THR A 120 10.05 -4.56 22.39
C THR A 120 8.74 -4.29 23.12
N GLY A 121 7.64 -4.90 22.66
CA GLY A 121 6.43 -4.95 23.45
C GLY A 121 5.22 -4.19 22.96
N PHE A 122 5.24 -3.48 21.83
CA PHE A 122 4.08 -2.73 21.32
C PHE A 122 3.41 -1.89 22.42
N ASN A 123 4.17 -0.99 23.01
CA ASN A 123 3.76 -0.16 24.16
C ASN A 123 4.22 1.28 24.05
N GLU A 124 4.28 1.80 22.82
CA GLU A 124 4.64 3.20 22.60
C GLU A 124 3.57 4.13 23.18
N THR A 125 4.03 5.25 23.72
CA THR A 125 3.14 6.23 24.34
C THR A 125 2.31 6.97 23.30
N MET A 126 0.99 6.99 23.50
CA MET A 126 0.03 7.66 22.62
C MET A 126 -0.81 8.68 23.37
N THR A 127 -1.17 9.75 22.69
CA THR A 127 -2.25 10.65 23.07
C THR A 127 -3.25 10.71 21.93
N THR A 128 -4.49 10.34 22.18
CA THR A 128 -5.51 10.11 21.16
C THR A 128 -6.84 10.73 21.56
N THR A 129 -7.74 10.84 20.60
CA THR A 129 -9.16 11.07 20.79
C THR A 129 -9.93 9.97 20.10
N PHE A 130 -11.05 9.55 20.67
CA PHE A 130 -11.94 8.56 20.08
C PHE A 130 -13.36 9.10 19.99
N PHE A 131 -13.90 9.11 18.77
CA PHE A 131 -15.29 9.47 18.51
C PHE A 131 -16.02 8.27 17.96
N ASP A 132 -17.23 8.06 18.43
CA ASP A 132 -18.13 7.02 17.97
C ASP A 132 -19.37 7.66 17.36
N ALA A 133 -19.71 7.27 16.15
CA ALA A 133 -20.93 7.67 15.48
C ALA A 133 -21.67 6.42 15.04
N ASP A 134 -22.86 6.23 15.55
CA ASP A 134 -23.69 5.07 15.22
C ASP A 134 -25.09 5.49 14.75
N HIS A 135 -25.68 4.62 13.96
CA HIS A 135 -27.06 4.70 13.54
C HIS A 135 -27.66 3.30 13.55
N THR A 136 -28.70 3.12 14.34
CA THR A 136 -29.37 1.84 14.50
C THR A 136 -30.44 1.64 13.44
N GLU A 137 -30.89 0.40 13.24
CA GLU A 137 -32.03 0.06 12.37
C GLU A 137 -33.35 0.66 12.86
N ALA A 138 -33.43 1.07 14.10
CA ALA A 138 -34.58 1.77 14.67
C ALA A 138 -34.58 3.29 14.41
N ASP A 139 -33.75 3.79 13.49
CA ASP A 139 -33.59 5.20 13.13
C ASP A 139 -33.16 6.08 14.32
N VAL A 140 -32.30 5.52 15.19
CA VAL A 140 -31.69 6.26 16.29
C VAL A 140 -30.20 6.39 16.00
N GLY A 141 -29.72 7.63 15.89
CA GLY A 141 -28.32 7.95 15.69
C GLY A 141 -27.70 8.66 16.89
N SER A 142 -26.42 8.44 17.14
CA SER A 142 -25.65 9.17 18.12
C SER A 142 -24.25 9.54 17.62
N LEU A 143 -23.67 10.58 18.21
CA LEU A 143 -22.27 10.98 18.04
C LEU A 143 -21.71 11.30 19.42
N ASN A 144 -20.75 10.50 19.85
CA ASN A 144 -20.20 10.60 21.19
C ASN A 144 -18.69 10.79 21.15
N TYR A 145 -18.18 11.58 22.09
CA TYR A 145 -16.77 11.55 22.45
C TYR A 145 -16.57 10.52 23.56
N GLU A 146 -15.81 9.50 23.26
CA GLU A 146 -15.62 8.34 24.14
C GLU A 146 -14.33 8.47 24.95
N SER A 147 -14.39 9.26 26.02
CA SER A 147 -13.24 9.55 26.89
C SER A 147 -12.66 8.33 27.62
N GLY A 148 -13.38 7.22 27.64
CA GLY A 148 -12.88 5.94 28.18
C GLY A 148 -12.07 5.13 27.16
N ASP A 149 -12.11 5.51 25.90
CA ASP A 149 -11.45 4.82 24.78
C ASP A 149 -10.31 5.64 24.16
N ASP A 150 -10.11 6.87 24.61
CA ASP A 150 -8.95 7.69 24.28
C ASP A 150 -7.74 7.35 25.18
N GLN A 151 -6.60 7.93 24.85
CA GLN A 151 -5.39 7.80 25.65
C GLN A 151 -4.78 9.17 25.94
N SER A 152 -4.41 9.40 27.19
CA SER A 152 -3.64 10.56 27.63
C SER A 152 -2.24 10.10 28.05
N GLN A 153 -1.29 10.08 27.09
CA GLN A 153 0.05 9.52 27.26
C GLN A 153 0.01 8.06 27.76
N GLY A 154 -0.93 7.29 27.21
CA GLY A 154 -1.10 5.88 27.53
C GLY A 154 -0.24 4.97 26.65
N THR A 155 0.00 3.76 27.12
CA THR A 155 0.74 2.72 26.40
C THR A 155 -0.14 1.53 26.00
N ALA A 156 -1.43 1.61 26.24
CA ALA A 156 -2.37 0.58 25.81
C ALA A 156 -2.58 0.60 24.29
N TYR A 157 -3.16 -0.47 23.76
CA TYR A 157 -3.58 -0.52 22.36
C TYR A 157 -4.77 0.44 22.15
N GLN A 158 -4.64 1.35 21.17
CA GLN A 158 -5.72 2.24 20.79
C GLN A 158 -6.82 1.48 20.08
N LYS A 159 -8.07 1.66 20.50
CA LYS A 159 -9.22 1.11 19.79
C LYS A 159 -9.42 1.82 18.45
N LEU A 160 -9.72 1.06 17.43
CA LEU A 160 -10.12 1.52 16.09
C LEU A 160 -11.58 1.18 15.82
N CYS A 161 -12.06 0.09 16.42
CA CYS A 161 -13.46 -0.31 16.38
C CYS A 161 -13.80 -0.97 17.71
N ARG A 162 -15.05 -0.82 18.16
CA ARG A 162 -15.57 -1.47 19.37
C ARG A 162 -16.90 -2.13 19.09
N GLY A 163 -17.23 -3.13 19.93
CA GLY A 163 -18.53 -3.78 19.88
C GLY A 163 -18.78 -4.60 18.61
N GLN A 164 -17.71 -5.06 17.94
CA GLN A 164 -17.84 -5.87 16.75
C GLN A 164 -18.49 -7.20 17.08
N GLY A 165 -19.59 -7.52 16.43
CA GLY A 165 -20.27 -8.79 16.57
C GLY A 165 -19.58 -9.93 15.81
N SER A 166 -20.02 -11.16 16.03
CA SER A 166 -19.43 -12.38 15.46
C SER A 166 -20.43 -13.21 14.63
N ASP A 167 -21.58 -12.66 14.31
CA ASP A 167 -22.53 -13.35 13.42
C ASP A 167 -22.02 -13.30 11.96
N ASP A 168 -22.42 -14.25 11.13
CA ASP A 168 -21.88 -14.47 9.78
C ASP A 168 -22.01 -13.25 8.84
N ASP A 169 -22.93 -12.34 9.10
CA ASP A 169 -23.16 -11.10 8.35
C ASP A 169 -22.47 -9.86 8.98
N GLU A 170 -21.78 -10.02 10.10
CA GLU A 170 -21.10 -8.94 10.80
C GLU A 170 -19.62 -8.91 10.46
N ALA A 171 -19.15 -7.80 9.92
CA ALA A 171 -17.75 -7.56 9.63
C ALA A 171 -17.45 -6.06 9.64
N MET A 172 -16.19 -5.71 9.96
CA MET A 172 -15.73 -4.34 9.81
C MET A 172 -14.73 -4.18 8.67
N SER A 173 -14.73 -3.01 8.07
CA SER A 173 -13.69 -2.57 7.14
C SER A 173 -13.33 -1.12 7.44
N GLY A 174 -12.08 -0.76 7.21
CA GLY A 174 -11.61 0.59 7.51
C GLY A 174 -10.19 0.82 7.04
N GLU A 175 -9.68 2.00 7.34
CA GLU A 175 -8.32 2.42 7.00
C GLU A 175 -7.67 3.09 8.21
N LEU A 176 -6.36 2.89 8.37
CA LEU A 176 -5.53 3.62 9.32
C LEU A 176 -4.40 4.28 8.54
N TYR A 177 -4.22 5.57 8.73
CA TYR A 177 -3.13 6.36 8.18
C TYR A 177 -2.09 6.64 9.26
N LEU A 178 -0.84 6.32 8.98
CA LEU A 178 0.31 6.60 9.85
C LEU A 178 1.30 7.48 9.10
N PHE A 179 1.61 8.65 9.67
CA PHE A 179 2.47 9.66 9.04
C PHE A 179 3.87 9.67 9.63
N SER A 180 4.86 9.74 8.74
CA SER A 180 6.29 9.89 9.04
C SER A 180 6.79 8.97 10.17
N PRO A 181 6.50 7.65 10.14
CA PRO A 181 6.83 6.75 11.26
C PRO A 181 8.33 6.67 11.54
N SER A 182 9.17 6.87 10.54
CA SER A 182 10.63 6.85 10.68
C SER A 182 11.26 8.18 11.12
N ASN A 183 10.49 9.26 11.22
CA ASN A 183 11.00 10.55 11.65
C ASN A 183 11.43 10.49 13.13
N THR A 184 12.64 10.96 13.45
CA THR A 184 13.19 10.93 14.80
C THR A 184 13.07 12.28 15.55
N THR A 185 12.56 13.31 14.89
CA THR A 185 12.46 14.67 15.44
C THR A 185 11.06 14.99 15.94
N HIS A 186 10.04 14.58 15.21
CA HIS A 186 8.64 14.92 15.49
C HIS A 186 7.85 13.71 15.99
N VAL A 187 6.79 14.00 16.75
CA VAL A 187 5.78 12.99 17.10
C VAL A 187 5.13 12.42 15.84
N LYS A 188 4.68 11.19 15.91
CA LYS A 188 3.98 10.54 14.81
C LYS A 188 2.49 10.82 14.92
N HIS A 189 1.88 11.11 13.78
CA HIS A 189 0.43 11.29 13.72
C HIS A 189 -0.21 10.09 13.04
N PHE A 190 -1.38 9.74 13.48
CA PHE A 190 -2.23 8.76 12.80
C PHE A 190 -3.70 9.18 12.89
N PHE A 191 -4.51 8.65 11.98
CA PHE A 191 -5.97 8.65 12.09
C PHE A 191 -6.54 7.39 11.44
N SER A 192 -7.73 7.03 11.86
CA SER A 192 -8.48 5.91 11.36
C SER A 192 -9.94 6.31 11.16
#